data_d5678bfb86cc265e2aa2fc6e6e59a40c
#
_entry.id   d5678bfb86cc265e2aa2fc6e6e59a40c
#
_cell.length_a   1.000
_cell.length_b   1.000
_cell.length_c   1.000
_cell.angle_alpha   90.00
_cell.angle_beta   90.00
_cell.angle_gamma   90.00
#
_symmetry.space_group_name_H-M   'P 1'
#
loop_
_entity.id
_entity.type
_entity.pdbx_description
1 polymer ?
#
loop_
_entity_poly.entity_id
_entity_poly.type
_entity_poly.pdbx_seq_one_letter_code
_entity_poly.pdbx_strand_id
1 'polypeptide(L)'
;MIAIAPQALADIEPEPVAGFRRYIKREPLGTVLVVAPWNYPYLTAVNTIIPALMAGNSVILKHASQTLLVGERFAEAMRRANLPDGLFHNLLLDHRQTAAIIDSGRVQQVNFTGSVDAGKAMESAATGRFLGVGLELGGKDPAYVRADANLEHAVENLVDGSFFNSGQSCCAVERIYVDQKIFPAFVERFAELTRQYVLGNPLDEATTLGPMVTPGAAFFVRGQIAEALAQGATALIDPRAFSADVPGSAYLAPQVLVDVSHQMSVMRDESFGPVVGIMPVASDDEAIALMNDSEFGLSASIWTRDLAAAERLGNQIATGTLFMNRCDYLDPALAWTGVKNSGRGVTLSPLGYEHLTRAKSFHLRHEV
;
A
#
# COMPACT_ATOMS: atom_id res chain seq x y z
N MET A 1 2.84 -14.36 -9.79
CA MET A 1 3.39 -13.64 -10.98
C MET A 1 4.14 -14.60 -11.92
N ILE A 2 5.13 -15.38 -11.48
CA ILE A 2 5.90 -16.28 -12.39
C ILE A 2 5.00 -17.24 -13.17
N ALA A 3 4.07 -17.90 -12.51
CA ALA A 3 3.18 -18.90 -13.15
C ALA A 3 2.28 -18.31 -14.24
N ILE A 4 1.87 -17.04 -14.12
CA ILE A 4 1.00 -16.36 -15.09
C ILE A 4 1.79 -15.64 -16.20
N ALA A 5 3.11 -15.50 -16.07
CA ALA A 5 3.94 -14.77 -17.02
C ALA A 5 3.79 -15.25 -18.46
N PRO A 6 3.81 -16.57 -18.78
CA PRO A 6 3.65 -17.02 -20.16
C PRO A 6 2.36 -16.54 -20.82
N GLN A 7 1.25 -16.53 -20.06
CA GLN A 7 -0.03 -16.04 -20.57
C GLN A 7 -0.08 -14.52 -20.64
N ALA A 8 0.38 -13.83 -19.61
CA ALA A 8 0.34 -12.36 -19.54
C ALA A 8 1.27 -11.69 -20.56
N LEU A 9 2.34 -12.37 -20.97
CA LEU A 9 3.32 -11.89 -21.94
C LEU A 9 3.13 -12.44 -23.36
N ALA A 10 2.11 -13.28 -23.57
CA ALA A 10 1.81 -13.83 -24.91
C ALA A 10 1.49 -12.71 -25.91
N ASP A 11 1.78 -12.96 -27.19
CA ASP A 11 1.37 -12.07 -28.26
C ASP A 11 -0.15 -12.00 -28.34
N ILE A 12 -0.69 -10.82 -28.68
CA ILE A 12 -2.11 -10.62 -28.89
C ILE A 12 -2.39 -10.78 -30.39
N GLU A 13 -3.18 -11.79 -30.75
CA GLU A 13 -3.57 -12.06 -32.14
C GLU A 13 -5.00 -11.53 -32.39
N PRO A 14 -5.16 -10.47 -33.22
CA PRO A 14 -6.48 -10.00 -33.64
C PRO A 14 -7.10 -10.98 -34.64
N GLU A 15 -8.41 -10.80 -34.89
CA GLU A 15 -9.14 -11.61 -35.90
C GLU A 15 -8.36 -11.75 -37.22
N PRO A 16 -8.25 -12.96 -37.80
CA PRO A 16 -7.49 -13.18 -39.05
C PRO A 16 -8.02 -12.36 -40.21
N VAL A 17 -7.07 -11.90 -41.05
CA VAL A 17 -7.41 -11.25 -42.36
C VAL A 17 -6.62 -11.96 -43.44
N ALA A 18 -7.29 -12.37 -44.51
CA ALA A 18 -6.65 -13.05 -45.63
C ALA A 18 -5.50 -12.20 -46.23
N GLY A 19 -4.40 -12.85 -46.57
CA GLY A 19 -3.19 -12.19 -47.07
C GLY A 19 -2.37 -11.44 -46.06
N PHE A 20 -2.72 -11.48 -44.74
CA PHE A 20 -1.97 -10.79 -43.70
C PHE A 20 -1.69 -11.70 -42.51
N ARG A 21 -0.50 -11.56 -41.93
CA ARG A 21 -0.15 -12.01 -40.57
C ARG A 21 -0.11 -10.78 -39.67
N ARG A 22 -0.93 -10.75 -38.61
CA ARG A 22 -1.05 -9.60 -37.71
C ARG A 22 -0.98 -10.08 -36.27
N TYR A 23 -0.19 -9.40 -35.48
CA TYR A 23 -0.12 -9.62 -34.03
C TYR A 23 0.48 -8.40 -33.32
N ILE A 24 0.26 -8.31 -32.02
CA ILE A 24 0.89 -7.32 -31.14
C ILE A 24 1.82 -8.06 -30.20
N LYS A 25 3.09 -7.78 -30.31
CA LYS A 25 4.12 -8.33 -29.44
C LYS A 25 4.28 -7.47 -28.20
N ARG A 26 4.49 -8.10 -27.05
CA ARG A 26 4.92 -7.44 -25.82
C ARG A 26 6.43 -7.44 -25.75
N GLU A 27 7.08 -6.28 -25.97
CA GLU A 27 8.52 -6.14 -25.91
C GLU A 27 8.95 -5.58 -24.54
N PRO A 28 10.13 -5.97 -23.99
CA PRO A 28 10.65 -5.35 -22.78
C PRO A 28 10.87 -3.85 -22.98
N LEU A 29 10.75 -3.09 -21.91
CA LEU A 29 11.03 -1.64 -21.91
C LEU A 29 12.52 -1.35 -21.99
N GLY A 30 13.34 -2.15 -21.27
CA GLY A 30 14.77 -1.97 -21.08
C GLY A 30 15.14 -2.05 -19.61
N THR A 31 15.62 -0.95 -19.02
CA THR A 31 15.97 -0.90 -17.59
C THR A 31 14.84 -0.34 -16.74
N VAL A 32 14.46 -1.07 -15.69
CA VAL A 32 13.46 -0.68 -14.70
C VAL A 32 14.18 -0.30 -13.40
N LEU A 33 13.95 0.92 -12.91
CA LEU A 33 14.39 1.36 -11.59
C LEU A 33 13.31 1.06 -10.58
N VAL A 34 13.63 0.26 -9.56
CA VAL A 34 12.76 -0.06 -8.44
C VAL A 34 13.27 0.68 -7.20
N VAL A 35 12.44 1.55 -6.64
CA VAL A 35 12.73 2.28 -5.40
C VAL A 35 11.81 1.76 -4.32
N ALA A 36 12.35 0.97 -3.39
CA ALA A 36 11.59 0.19 -2.41
C ALA A 36 11.65 0.81 -0.99
N PRO A 37 10.54 0.75 -0.23
CA PRO A 37 10.43 1.27 1.13
C PRO A 37 10.98 0.29 2.18
N TRP A 38 10.90 0.70 3.44
CA TRP A 38 11.42 -0.03 4.59
C TRP A 38 10.38 -0.89 5.32
N ASN A 39 9.07 -0.58 5.21
CA ASN A 39 8.01 -1.18 6.03
C ASN A 39 7.69 -2.64 5.68
N TYR A 40 7.62 -2.97 4.39
CA TYR A 40 7.51 -4.35 3.85
C TYR A 40 8.61 -4.59 2.81
N PRO A 41 9.87 -4.65 3.25
CA PRO A 41 11.03 -4.44 2.38
C PRO A 41 11.19 -5.51 1.30
N TYR A 42 10.79 -6.76 1.55
CA TYR A 42 10.80 -7.82 0.54
C TYR A 42 9.57 -7.76 -0.36
N LEU A 43 8.39 -7.64 0.25
CA LEU A 43 7.10 -7.75 -0.45
C LEU A 43 6.92 -6.64 -1.49
N THR A 44 7.16 -5.39 -1.12
CA THR A 44 7.01 -4.25 -2.02
C THR A 44 7.99 -4.29 -3.19
N ALA A 45 9.24 -4.69 -2.94
CA ALA A 45 10.26 -4.78 -3.97
C ALA A 45 10.00 -5.93 -4.96
N VAL A 46 9.63 -7.13 -4.46
CA VAL A 46 9.46 -8.32 -5.30
C VAL A 46 8.31 -8.18 -6.28
N ASN A 47 7.27 -7.40 -5.93
CA ASN A 47 6.11 -7.16 -6.78
C ASN A 47 6.46 -6.50 -8.12
N THR A 48 7.57 -5.78 -8.20
CA THR A 48 8.07 -5.20 -9.45
C THR A 48 9.27 -5.97 -10.00
N ILE A 49 10.23 -6.38 -9.15
CA ILE A 49 11.49 -7.02 -9.57
C ILE A 49 11.20 -8.27 -10.42
N ILE A 50 10.40 -9.18 -9.90
CA ILE A 50 10.16 -10.46 -10.58
C ILE A 50 9.39 -10.27 -11.88
N PRO A 51 8.26 -9.55 -11.94
CA PRO A 51 7.58 -9.30 -13.21
C PRO A 51 8.44 -8.56 -14.24
N ALA A 52 9.28 -7.61 -13.82
CA ALA A 52 10.18 -6.91 -14.72
C ALA A 52 11.20 -7.86 -15.38
N LEU A 53 11.84 -8.72 -14.59
CA LEU A 53 12.77 -9.74 -15.09
C LEU A 53 12.07 -10.75 -16.01
N MET A 54 10.88 -11.23 -15.64
CA MET A 54 10.09 -12.16 -16.45
C MET A 54 9.66 -11.53 -17.78
N ALA A 55 9.42 -10.21 -17.82
CA ALA A 55 9.11 -9.46 -19.04
C ALA A 55 10.36 -9.17 -19.91
N GLY A 56 11.56 -9.58 -19.48
CA GLY A 56 12.82 -9.41 -20.21
C GLY A 56 13.52 -8.07 -19.95
N ASN A 57 13.15 -7.34 -18.92
CA ASN A 57 13.84 -6.11 -18.51
C ASN A 57 15.04 -6.41 -17.62
N SER A 58 15.99 -5.48 -17.57
CA SER A 58 16.97 -5.39 -16.49
C SER A 58 16.41 -4.54 -15.34
N VAL A 59 16.90 -4.79 -14.12
CA VAL A 59 16.41 -4.13 -12.91
C VAL A 59 17.55 -3.48 -12.15
N ILE A 60 17.36 -2.23 -11.78
CA ILE A 60 18.16 -1.54 -10.76
C ILE A 60 17.27 -1.40 -9.51
N LEU A 61 17.69 -2.00 -8.40
CA LEU A 61 17.05 -1.84 -7.10
C LEU A 61 17.77 -0.76 -6.28
N LYS A 62 17.03 0.23 -5.82
CA LYS A 62 17.44 1.17 -4.76
C LYS A 62 16.56 0.93 -3.54
N HIS A 63 17.12 0.34 -2.50
CA HIS A 63 16.37 0.07 -1.27
C HIS A 63 16.41 1.26 -0.29
N ALA A 64 15.47 1.29 0.67
CA ALA A 64 15.47 2.29 1.75
C ALA A 64 16.73 2.15 2.63
N SER A 65 17.21 3.27 3.17
CA SER A 65 18.42 3.30 4.02
C SER A 65 18.31 2.46 5.29
N GLN A 66 17.11 2.25 5.79
CA GLN A 66 16.83 1.44 6.97
C GLN A 66 16.93 -0.07 6.71
N THR A 67 16.87 -0.49 5.45
CA THR A 67 16.74 -1.90 5.04
C THR A 67 17.72 -2.30 3.93
N LEU A 68 18.92 -1.71 3.92
CA LEU A 68 19.94 -1.93 2.88
C LEU A 68 20.31 -3.40 2.69
N LEU A 69 20.35 -4.19 3.77
CA LEU A 69 20.66 -5.61 3.69
C LEU A 69 19.67 -6.42 2.85
N VAL A 70 18.42 -5.95 2.74
CA VAL A 70 17.40 -6.58 1.91
C VAL A 70 17.79 -6.55 0.44
N GLY A 71 18.34 -5.42 -0.04
CA GLY A 71 18.86 -5.30 -1.41
C GLY A 71 19.99 -6.30 -1.68
N GLU A 72 20.91 -6.49 -0.72
CA GLU A 72 21.97 -7.50 -0.80
C GLU A 72 21.40 -8.93 -0.86
N ARG A 73 20.34 -9.22 -0.09
CA ARG A 73 19.67 -10.52 -0.12
C ARG A 73 18.99 -10.80 -1.46
N PHE A 74 18.39 -9.78 -2.09
CA PHE A 74 17.90 -9.92 -3.46
C PHE A 74 19.04 -10.22 -4.44
N ALA A 75 20.16 -9.49 -4.37
CA ALA A 75 21.32 -9.73 -5.25
C ALA A 75 21.88 -11.14 -5.05
N GLU A 76 21.96 -11.62 -3.80
CA GLU A 76 22.38 -13.00 -3.51
C GLU A 76 21.40 -14.04 -4.10
N ALA A 77 20.10 -13.83 -3.95
CA ALA A 77 19.07 -14.71 -4.49
C ALA A 77 19.15 -14.81 -6.02
N MET A 78 19.34 -13.67 -6.70
CA MET A 78 19.49 -13.64 -8.17
C MET A 78 20.75 -14.38 -8.64
N ARG A 79 21.87 -14.24 -7.94
CA ARG A 79 23.10 -15.00 -8.23
C ARG A 79 22.90 -16.50 -8.03
N ARG A 80 22.23 -16.92 -6.94
CA ARG A 80 21.90 -18.33 -6.68
C ARG A 80 20.95 -18.92 -7.72
N ALA A 81 20.07 -18.08 -8.29
CA ALA A 81 19.19 -18.47 -9.39
C ALA A 81 19.89 -18.52 -10.75
N ASN A 82 21.20 -18.28 -10.82
CA ASN A 82 22.00 -18.18 -12.04
C ASN A 82 21.42 -17.14 -13.02
N LEU A 83 20.90 -16.02 -12.52
CA LEU A 83 20.49 -14.94 -13.38
C LEU A 83 21.72 -14.40 -14.13
N PRO A 84 21.65 -14.19 -15.46
CA PRO A 84 22.77 -13.62 -16.21
C PRO A 84 23.24 -12.28 -15.64
N ASP A 85 24.56 -12.06 -15.68
CA ASP A 85 25.18 -10.83 -15.21
C ASP A 85 24.59 -9.60 -15.93
N GLY A 86 24.39 -8.52 -15.17
CA GLY A 86 23.85 -7.26 -15.70
C GLY A 86 22.33 -7.15 -15.71
N LEU A 87 21.58 -8.24 -15.42
CA LEU A 87 20.10 -8.16 -15.37
C LEU A 87 19.56 -7.62 -14.06
N PHE A 88 20.28 -7.77 -12.96
CA PHE A 88 19.88 -7.24 -11.65
C PHE A 88 21.05 -6.56 -10.95
N HIS A 89 20.84 -5.32 -10.50
CA HIS A 89 21.80 -4.56 -9.71
C HIS A 89 21.12 -3.98 -8.46
N ASN A 90 21.72 -4.20 -7.29
CA ASN A 90 21.40 -3.47 -6.08
C ASN A 90 22.37 -2.30 -5.93
N LEU A 91 21.86 -1.06 -5.89
CA LEU A 91 22.66 0.14 -5.76
C LEU A 91 22.31 0.91 -4.50
N LEU A 92 23.34 1.28 -3.74
CA LEU A 92 23.20 2.16 -2.58
C LEU A 92 23.23 3.61 -3.06
N LEU A 93 22.06 4.25 -3.12
CA LEU A 93 21.89 5.57 -3.69
C LEU A 93 21.21 6.50 -2.70
N ASP A 94 21.66 7.75 -2.64
CA ASP A 94 20.92 8.85 -2.02
C ASP A 94 19.83 9.40 -2.96
N HIS A 95 19.03 10.37 -2.48
CA HIS A 95 17.95 10.96 -3.27
C HIS A 95 18.48 11.69 -4.51
N ARG A 96 19.62 12.39 -4.41
CA ARG A 96 20.22 13.13 -5.52
C ARG A 96 20.73 12.17 -6.61
N GLN A 97 21.39 11.10 -6.21
CA GLN A 97 21.87 10.07 -7.12
C GLN A 97 20.71 9.34 -7.79
N THR A 98 19.63 9.06 -7.05
CA THR A 98 18.42 8.46 -7.62
C THR A 98 17.79 9.37 -8.69
N ALA A 99 17.63 10.65 -8.41
CA ALA A 99 17.14 11.61 -9.38
C ALA A 99 18.05 11.72 -10.61
N ALA A 100 19.39 11.71 -10.41
CA ALA A 100 20.36 11.76 -11.51
C ALA A 100 20.28 10.52 -12.42
N ILE A 101 20.02 9.33 -11.88
CA ILE A 101 19.79 8.13 -12.69
C ILE A 101 18.52 8.27 -13.53
N ILE A 102 17.44 8.76 -12.96
CA ILE A 102 16.18 9.01 -13.69
C ILE A 102 16.43 10.03 -14.80
N ASP A 103 17.08 11.14 -14.49
CA ASP A 103 17.38 12.22 -15.44
C ASP A 103 18.36 11.79 -16.55
N SER A 104 19.18 10.78 -16.32
CA SER A 104 20.19 10.31 -17.29
C SER A 104 19.60 9.70 -18.57
N GLY A 105 18.29 9.37 -18.61
CA GLY A 105 17.63 8.68 -19.70
C GLY A 105 18.04 7.19 -19.88
N ARG A 106 18.76 6.63 -18.89
CA ARG A 106 19.22 5.23 -18.92
C ARG A 106 18.20 4.24 -18.37
N VAL A 107 17.15 4.73 -17.73
CA VAL A 107 16.00 3.94 -17.26
C VAL A 107 14.77 4.27 -18.10
N GLN A 108 13.95 3.27 -18.38
CA GLN A 108 12.73 3.40 -19.17
C GLN A 108 11.46 3.33 -18.34
N GLN A 109 11.58 2.87 -17.10
CA GLN A 109 10.50 2.78 -16.15
C GLN A 109 11.03 3.03 -14.74
N VAL A 110 10.29 3.79 -13.94
CA VAL A 110 10.49 3.95 -12.49
C VAL A 110 9.29 3.39 -11.78
N ASN A 111 9.50 2.47 -10.84
CA ASN A 111 8.48 2.00 -9.92
C ASN A 111 8.91 2.38 -8.51
N PHE A 112 8.14 3.25 -7.89
CA PHE A 112 8.41 3.82 -6.58
C PHE A 112 7.30 3.44 -5.60
N THR A 113 7.67 2.96 -4.43
CA THR A 113 6.78 2.77 -3.29
C THR A 113 7.31 3.60 -2.11
N GLY A 114 6.47 4.47 -1.54
CA GLY A 114 6.85 5.34 -0.44
C GLY A 114 5.86 6.50 -0.19
N SER A 115 6.33 7.59 0.40
CA SER A 115 5.48 8.74 0.72
C SER A 115 5.05 9.52 -0.52
N VAL A 116 3.92 10.24 -0.40
CA VAL A 116 3.37 11.12 -1.47
C VAL A 116 4.41 12.13 -1.95
N ASP A 117 5.10 12.81 -1.03
CA ASP A 117 6.09 13.83 -1.41
C ASP A 117 7.30 13.25 -2.14
N ALA A 118 7.76 12.08 -1.71
CA ALA A 118 8.83 11.38 -2.42
C ALA A 118 8.36 10.88 -3.81
N GLY A 119 7.10 10.44 -3.94
CA GLY A 119 6.49 10.10 -5.23
C GLY A 119 6.46 11.30 -6.19
N LYS A 120 6.03 12.47 -5.71
CA LYS A 120 6.07 13.73 -6.48
C LYS A 120 7.50 14.10 -6.91
N ALA A 121 8.50 13.84 -6.07
CA ALA A 121 9.90 14.06 -6.42
C ALA A 121 10.38 13.12 -7.54
N MET A 122 9.95 11.83 -7.52
CA MET A 122 10.24 10.88 -8.60
C MET A 122 9.60 11.33 -9.92
N GLU A 123 8.36 11.77 -9.88
CA GLU A 123 7.65 12.31 -11.04
C GLU A 123 8.35 13.54 -11.63
N SER A 124 8.76 14.46 -10.76
CA SER A 124 9.49 15.66 -11.16
C SER A 124 10.82 15.31 -11.85
N ALA A 125 11.56 14.34 -11.32
CA ALA A 125 12.80 13.87 -11.94
C ALA A 125 12.58 13.19 -13.31
N ALA A 126 11.39 12.59 -13.53
CA ALA A 126 11.01 11.95 -14.79
C ALA A 126 10.46 12.93 -15.84
N THR A 127 10.17 14.16 -15.46
CA THR A 127 9.54 15.15 -16.35
C THR A 127 10.36 15.38 -17.63
N GLY A 128 9.70 15.31 -18.79
CA GLY A 128 10.30 15.50 -20.11
C GLY A 128 11.12 14.31 -20.63
N ARG A 129 11.14 13.16 -19.92
CA ARG A 129 11.92 11.97 -20.32
C ARG A 129 11.10 10.91 -21.06
N PHE A 130 9.78 11.02 -21.11
CA PHE A 130 8.87 10.05 -21.73
C PHE A 130 9.05 8.60 -21.21
N LEU A 131 9.53 8.45 -19.98
CA LEU A 131 9.60 7.17 -19.30
C LEU A 131 8.32 6.91 -18.49
N GLY A 132 8.02 5.65 -18.22
CA GLY A 132 6.91 5.26 -17.37
C GLY A 132 7.22 5.50 -15.88
N VAL A 133 6.21 5.91 -15.11
CA VAL A 133 6.31 6.07 -13.66
C VAL A 133 5.13 5.38 -12.99
N GLY A 134 5.40 4.31 -12.25
CA GLY A 134 4.46 3.65 -11.33
C GLY A 134 4.71 4.15 -9.91
N LEU A 135 3.64 4.54 -9.23
CA LEU A 135 3.68 5.11 -7.89
C LEU A 135 2.71 4.35 -6.99
N GLU A 136 3.25 3.69 -5.97
CA GLU A 136 2.48 3.12 -4.85
C GLU A 136 2.79 3.97 -3.63
N LEU A 137 1.81 4.78 -3.21
CA LEU A 137 2.02 5.80 -2.21
C LEU A 137 1.22 5.50 -0.94
N GLY A 138 1.13 6.48 -0.04
CA GLY A 138 0.43 6.34 1.21
C GLY A 138 -1.08 6.15 1.07
N GLY A 139 -1.72 5.88 2.19
CA GLY A 139 -3.16 5.69 2.31
C GLY A 139 -3.73 6.38 3.55
N LYS A 140 -5.04 6.42 3.64
CA LYS A 140 -5.83 6.75 4.83
C LYS A 140 -7.06 5.86 4.81
N ASP A 141 -6.81 4.55 4.82
CA ASP A 141 -7.79 3.57 4.41
C ASP A 141 -8.98 3.50 5.36
N PRO A 142 -10.20 3.61 4.83
CA PRO A 142 -11.42 3.56 5.62
C PRO A 142 -11.99 2.14 5.73
N ALA A 143 -12.62 1.85 6.87
CA ALA A 143 -13.47 0.68 7.05
C ALA A 143 -14.90 1.12 7.40
N TYR A 144 -15.90 0.47 6.81
CA TYR A 144 -17.31 0.66 7.19
C TYR A 144 -17.90 -0.64 7.74
N VAL A 145 -18.36 -0.58 8.99
CA VAL A 145 -18.99 -1.71 9.71
C VAL A 145 -20.49 -1.49 9.78
N ARG A 146 -21.26 -2.26 8.98
CA ARG A 146 -22.72 -2.20 8.94
C ARG A 146 -23.34 -2.96 10.13
N ALA A 147 -24.58 -2.62 10.48
CA ALA A 147 -25.30 -3.22 11.61
C ALA A 147 -25.45 -4.75 11.54
N ASP A 148 -25.43 -5.34 10.32
CA ASP A 148 -25.54 -6.78 10.09
C ASP A 148 -24.19 -7.52 10.10
N ALA A 149 -23.09 -6.81 10.32
CA ALA A 149 -21.75 -7.40 10.35
C ALA A 149 -21.61 -8.46 11.48
N ASN A 150 -20.71 -9.40 11.29
CA ASN A 150 -20.23 -10.21 12.39
C ASN A 150 -19.29 -9.35 13.23
N LEU A 151 -19.80 -8.86 14.38
CA LEU A 151 -19.11 -7.89 15.23
C LEU A 151 -17.72 -8.40 15.66
N GLU A 152 -17.62 -9.60 16.19
CA GLU A 152 -16.37 -10.16 16.70
C GLU A 152 -15.33 -10.29 15.58
N HIS A 153 -15.73 -10.86 14.45
CA HIS A 153 -14.86 -10.99 13.27
C HIS A 153 -14.40 -9.61 12.76
N ALA A 154 -15.30 -8.62 12.71
CA ALA A 154 -14.96 -7.27 12.27
C ALA A 154 -13.96 -6.61 13.23
N VAL A 155 -14.20 -6.71 14.52
CA VAL A 155 -13.33 -6.10 15.55
C VAL A 155 -11.94 -6.76 15.53
N GLU A 156 -11.84 -8.09 15.54
CA GLU A 156 -10.56 -8.80 15.54
C GLU A 156 -9.70 -8.41 14.33
N ASN A 157 -10.29 -8.42 13.14
CA ASN A 157 -9.57 -8.08 11.92
C ASN A 157 -9.24 -6.58 11.80
N LEU A 158 -10.12 -5.70 12.29
CA LEU A 158 -9.87 -4.26 12.22
C LEU A 158 -8.86 -3.79 13.28
N VAL A 159 -8.77 -4.45 14.42
CA VAL A 159 -7.69 -4.22 15.40
C VAL A 159 -6.35 -4.61 14.78
N ASP A 160 -6.27 -5.80 14.18
CA ASP A 160 -5.07 -6.23 13.45
C ASP A 160 -4.74 -5.28 12.29
N GLY A 161 -5.72 -4.97 11.43
CA GLY A 161 -5.54 -4.07 10.29
C GLY A 161 -5.15 -2.64 10.66
N SER A 162 -5.43 -2.19 11.89
CA SER A 162 -5.01 -0.86 12.38
C SER A 162 -3.64 -0.87 13.04
N PHE A 163 -3.23 -1.99 13.66
CA PHE A 163 -2.05 -2.01 14.52
C PHE A 163 -0.95 -2.97 14.08
N PHE A 164 -1.19 -3.85 13.09
CA PHE A 164 -0.16 -4.69 12.51
C PHE A 164 1.06 -3.85 12.08
N ASN A 165 2.27 -4.34 12.36
CA ASN A 165 3.51 -3.57 12.14
C ASN A 165 3.49 -2.17 12.77
N SER A 166 2.80 -1.99 13.90
CA SER A 166 2.58 -0.70 14.58
C SER A 166 1.88 0.34 13.68
N GLY A 167 0.95 -0.09 12.84
CA GLY A 167 0.24 0.76 11.89
C GLY A 167 1.10 1.29 10.73
N GLN A 168 2.32 0.78 10.57
CA GLN A 168 3.26 1.23 9.53
C GLN A 168 3.03 0.47 8.22
N SER A 169 1.79 0.48 7.74
CA SER A 169 1.33 -0.10 6.47
C SER A 169 0.65 0.97 5.62
N CYS A 170 0.91 0.98 4.31
CA CYS A 170 0.26 1.91 3.39
C CYS A 170 -1.26 1.68 3.28
N CYS A 171 -1.72 0.47 3.59
CA CYS A 171 -3.13 0.07 3.64
C CYS A 171 -3.61 -0.26 5.06
N ALA A 172 -2.94 0.26 6.10
CA ALA A 172 -3.47 0.21 7.47
C ALA A 172 -4.83 0.91 7.54
N VAL A 173 -5.75 0.33 8.30
CA VAL A 173 -7.04 0.95 8.56
C VAL A 173 -6.84 2.07 9.57
N GLU A 174 -6.95 3.31 9.10
CA GLU A 174 -6.74 4.49 9.94
C GLU A 174 -8.04 5.23 10.29
N ARG A 175 -9.16 4.88 9.64
CA ARG A 175 -10.50 5.46 9.86
C ARG A 175 -11.56 4.36 9.85
N ILE A 176 -12.35 4.28 10.90
CA ILE A 176 -13.44 3.29 11.01
C ILE A 176 -14.77 4.01 11.19
N TYR A 177 -15.76 3.68 10.35
CA TYR A 177 -17.14 4.16 10.41
C TYR A 177 -18.01 2.99 10.79
N VAL A 178 -18.82 3.16 11.86
CA VAL A 178 -19.62 2.07 12.43
C VAL A 178 -21.08 2.48 12.49
N ASP A 179 -21.98 1.63 12.01
CA ASP A 179 -23.43 1.86 12.16
C ASP A 179 -23.75 2.16 13.63
N GLN A 180 -24.44 3.26 13.88
CA GLN A 180 -24.75 3.76 15.23
C GLN A 180 -25.42 2.73 16.14
N LYS A 181 -26.13 1.73 15.58
CA LYS A 181 -26.82 0.68 16.35
C LYS A 181 -25.87 -0.26 17.06
N ILE A 182 -24.70 -0.48 16.50
CA ILE A 182 -23.67 -1.39 17.04
C ILE A 182 -22.44 -0.65 17.54
N PHE A 183 -22.37 0.67 17.39
CA PHE A 183 -21.21 1.50 17.71
C PHE A 183 -20.71 1.30 19.15
N PRO A 184 -21.55 1.36 20.22
CA PRO A 184 -21.04 1.20 21.58
C PRO A 184 -20.37 -0.16 21.80
N ALA A 185 -21.01 -1.24 21.35
CA ALA A 185 -20.47 -2.59 21.51
C ALA A 185 -19.19 -2.80 20.68
N PHE A 186 -19.12 -2.22 19.46
CA PHE A 186 -17.94 -2.27 18.63
C PHE A 186 -16.75 -1.57 19.30
N VAL A 187 -16.94 -0.33 19.77
CA VAL A 187 -15.88 0.48 20.39
C VAL A 187 -15.38 -0.16 21.69
N GLU A 188 -16.29 -0.65 22.55
CA GLU A 188 -15.90 -1.35 23.77
C GLU A 188 -15.01 -2.54 23.49
N ARG A 189 -15.43 -3.42 22.56
CA ARG A 189 -14.68 -4.62 22.20
C ARG A 189 -13.37 -4.30 21.50
N PHE A 190 -13.35 -3.30 20.62
CA PHE A 190 -12.14 -2.85 19.92
C PHE A 190 -11.09 -2.34 20.93
N ALA A 191 -11.49 -1.50 21.89
CA ALA A 191 -10.60 -1.02 22.92
C ALA A 191 -10.11 -2.13 23.86
N GLU A 192 -10.97 -3.12 24.18
CA GLU A 192 -10.59 -4.30 24.97
C GLU A 192 -9.45 -5.10 24.30
N LEU A 193 -9.58 -5.42 23.01
CA LEU A 193 -8.55 -6.14 22.26
C LEU A 193 -7.26 -5.30 22.11
N THR A 194 -7.42 -4.00 21.89
CA THR A 194 -6.25 -3.09 21.77
C THR A 194 -5.41 -3.07 23.05
N ARG A 195 -6.05 -3.15 24.24
CA ARG A 195 -5.31 -3.20 25.53
C ARG A 195 -4.50 -4.47 25.73
N GLN A 196 -4.71 -5.51 24.93
CA GLN A 196 -3.99 -6.79 25.05
C GLN A 196 -2.64 -6.76 24.34
N TYR A 197 -2.34 -5.74 23.53
CA TYR A 197 -1.00 -5.61 22.93
C TYR A 197 0.09 -5.47 23.99
N VAL A 198 1.22 -6.09 23.70
CA VAL A 198 2.46 -5.96 24.49
C VAL A 198 3.45 -5.17 23.67
N LEU A 199 3.61 -3.89 24.02
CA LEU A 199 4.59 -2.99 23.38
C LEU A 199 5.98 -3.28 23.92
N GLY A 200 6.92 -3.64 23.04
CA GLY A 200 8.26 -4.03 23.49
C GLY A 200 9.27 -4.24 22.36
N ASN A 201 10.41 -4.81 22.76
CA ASN A 201 11.46 -5.18 21.83
C ASN A 201 10.97 -6.32 20.90
N PRO A 202 11.03 -6.15 19.56
CA PRO A 202 10.58 -7.18 18.62
C PRO A 202 11.37 -8.51 18.68
N LEU A 203 12.50 -8.55 19.39
CA LEU A 203 13.27 -9.78 19.63
C LEU A 203 12.73 -10.61 20.80
N ASP A 204 11.82 -10.05 21.60
CA ASP A 204 11.17 -10.74 22.70
C ASP A 204 9.89 -11.41 22.22
N GLU A 205 9.75 -12.72 22.44
CA GLU A 205 8.59 -13.51 21.96
C GLU A 205 7.24 -13.02 22.52
N ALA A 206 7.25 -12.37 23.69
CA ALA A 206 6.04 -11.80 24.29
C ALA A 206 5.59 -10.49 23.62
N THR A 207 6.43 -9.85 22.85
CA THR A 207 6.09 -8.59 22.17
C THR A 207 5.12 -8.83 21.00
N THR A 208 3.99 -8.13 21.03
CA THR A 208 2.99 -8.18 19.94
C THR A 208 2.86 -6.84 19.22
N LEU A 209 3.49 -5.77 19.74
CA LEU A 209 3.57 -4.46 19.10
C LEU A 209 5.01 -3.93 19.22
N GLY A 210 5.66 -3.71 18.09
CA GLY A 210 7.03 -3.21 18.00
C GLY A 210 7.10 -1.67 18.02
N PRO A 211 8.31 -1.09 17.90
CA PRO A 211 8.49 0.34 17.82
C PRO A 211 8.10 0.91 16.44
N MET A 212 7.87 2.20 16.40
CA MET A 212 7.89 2.99 15.16
C MET A 212 9.32 2.96 14.54
N VAL A 213 9.41 3.23 13.24
CA VAL A 213 10.70 3.22 12.51
C VAL A 213 11.72 4.21 13.07
N THR A 214 11.29 5.34 13.59
CA THR A 214 12.13 6.36 14.22
C THR A 214 11.41 7.06 15.37
N PRO A 215 12.15 7.68 16.31
CA PRO A 215 11.56 8.57 17.32
C PRO A 215 10.79 9.75 16.69
N GLY A 216 11.24 10.26 15.54
CA GLY A 216 10.56 11.34 14.80
C GLY A 216 9.18 10.92 14.29
N ALA A 217 9.05 9.70 13.80
CA ALA A 217 7.75 9.15 13.38
C ALA A 217 6.79 9.02 14.58
N ALA A 218 7.28 8.49 15.72
CA ALA A 218 6.47 8.43 16.93
C ALA A 218 6.08 9.81 17.47
N PHE A 219 6.97 10.80 17.37
CA PHE A 219 6.67 12.18 17.74
C PHE A 219 5.54 12.79 16.86
N PHE A 220 5.59 12.54 15.55
CA PHE A 220 4.55 13.01 14.63
C PHE A 220 3.16 12.46 15.00
N VAL A 221 3.06 11.14 15.23
CA VAL A 221 1.78 10.50 15.61
C VAL A 221 1.30 10.98 16.98
N ARG A 222 2.19 11.16 17.96
CA ARG A 222 1.83 11.78 19.26
C ARG A 222 1.26 13.19 19.05
N GLY A 223 1.80 13.93 18.09
CA GLY A 223 1.29 15.26 17.74
C GLY A 223 -0.14 15.22 17.23
N GLN A 224 -0.46 14.29 16.32
CA GLN A 224 -1.83 14.10 15.82
C GLN A 224 -2.80 13.69 16.94
N ILE A 225 -2.39 12.77 17.82
CA ILE A 225 -3.20 12.36 18.98
C ILE A 225 -3.47 13.57 19.90
N ALA A 226 -2.41 14.33 20.24
CA ALA A 226 -2.55 15.50 21.11
C ALA A 226 -3.42 16.60 20.49
N GLU A 227 -3.32 16.85 19.19
CA GLU A 227 -4.19 17.75 18.45
C GLU A 227 -5.65 17.30 18.51
N ALA A 228 -5.94 16.03 18.25
CA ALA A 228 -7.29 15.48 18.30
C ALA A 228 -7.90 15.63 19.69
N LEU A 229 -7.17 15.31 20.75
CA LEU A 229 -7.62 15.50 22.13
C LEU A 229 -7.91 16.96 22.47
N ALA A 230 -7.07 17.89 22.00
CA ALA A 230 -7.29 19.32 22.18
C ALA A 230 -8.54 19.84 21.44
N GLN A 231 -8.96 19.14 20.38
CA GLN A 231 -10.18 19.41 19.62
C GLN A 231 -11.42 18.66 20.13
N GLY A 232 -11.30 17.89 21.23
CA GLY A 232 -12.41 17.24 21.89
C GLY A 232 -12.55 15.73 21.64
N ALA A 233 -11.62 15.10 20.94
CA ALA A 233 -11.59 13.65 20.81
C ALA A 233 -11.34 12.98 22.17
N THR A 234 -11.85 11.77 22.32
CA THR A 234 -11.68 10.93 23.52
C THR A 234 -10.74 9.77 23.22
N ALA A 235 -9.66 9.64 23.99
CA ALA A 235 -8.72 8.51 23.92
C ALA A 235 -9.18 7.37 24.83
N LEU A 236 -9.24 6.15 24.30
CA LEU A 236 -9.75 4.98 25.02
C LEU A 236 -8.66 4.11 25.64
N ILE A 237 -7.42 4.31 25.25
CA ILE A 237 -6.26 3.54 25.73
C ILE A 237 -5.41 4.43 26.63
N ASP A 238 -5.14 3.97 27.84
CA ASP A 238 -4.23 4.65 28.75
C ASP A 238 -2.77 4.31 28.38
N PRO A 239 -1.99 5.26 27.88
CA PRO A 239 -0.60 4.98 27.46
C PRO A 239 0.29 4.56 28.65
N ARG A 240 -0.07 4.90 29.88
CA ARG A 240 0.68 4.49 31.09
C ARG A 240 0.64 3.00 31.35
N ALA A 241 -0.29 2.26 30.72
CA ALA A 241 -0.32 0.81 30.78
C ALA A 241 0.80 0.16 29.95
N PHE A 242 1.47 0.93 29.06
CA PHE A 242 2.52 0.48 28.18
C PHE A 242 3.88 1.05 28.62
N SER A 243 4.59 0.33 29.46
CA SER A 243 5.84 0.80 30.09
C SER A 243 6.95 1.17 29.09
N ALA A 244 6.92 0.62 27.87
CA ALA A 244 7.86 0.97 26.81
C ALA A 244 7.55 2.31 26.13
N ASP A 245 6.34 2.87 26.27
CA ASP A 245 5.98 4.19 25.73
C ASP A 245 6.64 5.31 26.55
N VAL A 246 7.87 5.64 26.15
CA VAL A 246 8.63 6.70 26.79
C VAL A 246 8.72 7.91 25.86
N PRO A 247 8.39 9.14 26.31
CA PRO A 247 8.54 10.35 25.51
C PRO A 247 9.93 10.48 24.88
N GLY A 248 9.99 10.77 23.57
CA GLY A 248 11.23 10.87 22.82
C GLY A 248 11.79 9.54 22.29
N SER A 249 11.19 8.40 22.67
CA SER A 249 11.54 7.09 22.09
C SER A 249 10.72 6.80 20.83
N ALA A 250 11.11 5.72 20.12
CA ALA A 250 10.33 5.18 18.99
C ALA A 250 9.13 4.33 19.43
N TYR A 251 9.02 3.97 20.69
CA TYR A 251 7.91 3.18 21.21
C TYR A 251 6.69 4.06 21.45
N LEU A 252 5.56 3.70 20.88
CA LEU A 252 4.29 4.41 20.96
C LEU A 252 3.17 3.43 21.28
N ALA A 253 2.45 3.67 22.38
CA ALA A 253 1.26 2.88 22.73
C ALA A 253 0.20 2.99 21.65
N PRO A 254 -0.52 1.90 21.34
CA PRO A 254 -1.64 1.95 20.39
C PRO A 254 -2.72 2.86 20.94
N GLN A 255 -3.41 3.62 20.05
CA GLN A 255 -4.45 4.54 20.49
C GLN A 255 -5.71 4.39 19.65
N VAL A 256 -6.85 4.34 20.34
CA VAL A 256 -8.19 4.35 19.77
C VAL A 256 -8.86 5.67 20.15
N LEU A 257 -9.26 6.43 19.15
CA LEU A 257 -9.91 7.73 19.33
C LEU A 257 -11.37 7.67 18.92
N VAL A 258 -12.26 8.17 19.76
CA VAL A 258 -13.66 8.42 19.45
C VAL A 258 -13.97 9.91 19.58
N ASP A 259 -15.19 10.34 19.25
CA ASP A 259 -15.56 11.76 19.18
C ASP A 259 -14.64 12.55 18.22
N VAL A 260 -14.14 11.88 17.21
CA VAL A 260 -13.28 12.45 16.16
C VAL A 260 -14.12 13.04 15.03
N SER A 261 -13.53 13.97 14.28
CA SER A 261 -14.11 14.55 13.08
C SER A 261 -13.09 14.71 11.96
N HIS A 262 -13.54 14.87 10.72
CA HIS A 262 -12.68 15.12 9.56
C HIS A 262 -11.94 16.48 9.60
N GLN A 263 -12.14 17.30 10.63
CA GLN A 263 -11.34 18.50 10.88
C GLN A 263 -10.01 18.17 11.57
N MET A 264 -9.91 17.02 12.22
CA MET A 264 -8.73 16.57 12.95
C MET A 264 -7.71 15.94 11.98
N SER A 265 -6.43 16.24 12.16
CA SER A 265 -5.37 15.69 11.29
C SER A 265 -5.32 14.16 11.33
N VAL A 266 -5.60 13.55 12.50
CA VAL A 266 -5.66 12.09 12.66
C VAL A 266 -6.73 11.40 11.80
N MET A 267 -7.73 12.13 11.30
CA MET A 267 -8.78 11.59 10.41
C MET A 267 -8.52 11.93 8.94
N ARG A 268 -7.63 12.87 8.64
CA ARG A 268 -7.38 13.38 7.30
C ARG A 268 -6.01 13.00 6.76
N ASP A 269 -4.97 13.20 7.57
CA ASP A 269 -3.59 13.02 7.15
C ASP A 269 -3.11 11.60 7.52
N GLU A 270 -2.35 10.94 6.64
CA GLU A 270 -1.76 9.63 6.93
C GLU A 270 -0.96 9.66 8.23
N SER A 271 -1.28 8.77 9.16
CA SER A 271 -0.58 8.66 10.45
C SER A 271 0.63 7.75 10.36
N PHE A 272 0.50 6.66 9.62
CA PHE A 272 1.52 5.63 9.46
C PHE A 272 2.06 5.14 10.82
N GLY A 273 1.15 4.97 11.76
CA GLY A 273 1.44 4.63 13.16
C GLY A 273 0.23 4.06 13.90
N PRO A 274 0.40 3.59 15.14
CA PRO A 274 -0.60 2.83 15.85
C PRO A 274 -1.72 3.72 16.44
N VAL A 275 -2.48 4.40 15.58
CA VAL A 275 -3.62 5.23 15.96
C VAL A 275 -4.75 5.06 14.95
N VAL A 276 -5.99 4.98 15.44
CA VAL A 276 -7.18 4.88 14.62
C VAL A 276 -8.30 5.75 15.20
N GLY A 277 -9.03 6.43 14.31
CA GLY A 277 -10.25 7.16 14.66
C GLY A 277 -11.51 6.37 14.31
N ILE A 278 -12.47 6.30 15.22
CA ILE A 278 -13.73 5.57 15.05
C ILE A 278 -14.91 6.55 15.19
N MET A 279 -15.78 6.59 14.17
CA MET A 279 -16.97 7.45 14.11
C MET A 279 -18.25 6.63 13.96
N PRO A 280 -19.35 6.99 14.64
CA PRO A 280 -20.67 6.46 14.35
C PRO A 280 -21.22 7.07 13.05
N VAL A 281 -22.00 6.28 12.29
CA VAL A 281 -22.75 6.75 11.11
C VAL A 281 -24.19 6.28 11.17
N ALA A 282 -25.09 7.10 10.64
CA ALA A 282 -26.52 6.83 10.66
C ALA A 282 -27.02 6.05 9.43
N SER A 283 -26.25 6.04 8.34
CA SER A 283 -26.64 5.42 7.08
C SER A 283 -25.44 4.96 6.22
N ASP A 284 -25.73 4.08 5.25
CA ASP A 284 -24.77 3.68 4.20
C ASP A 284 -24.24 4.91 3.42
N ASP A 285 -25.15 5.86 3.07
CA ASP A 285 -24.79 7.05 2.29
C ASP A 285 -23.83 7.98 3.04
N GLU A 286 -24.05 8.17 4.34
CA GLU A 286 -23.14 8.94 5.19
C GLU A 286 -21.77 8.27 5.27
N ALA A 287 -21.74 6.94 5.50
CA ALA A 287 -20.48 6.19 5.54
C ALA A 287 -19.69 6.35 4.23
N ILE A 288 -20.33 6.20 3.06
CA ILE A 288 -19.69 6.36 1.75
C ILE A 288 -19.19 7.78 1.55
N ALA A 289 -19.96 8.80 1.94
CA ALA A 289 -19.52 10.19 1.83
C ALA A 289 -18.24 10.44 2.64
N LEU A 290 -18.20 9.97 3.91
CA LEU A 290 -17.04 10.09 4.78
C LEU A 290 -15.84 9.26 4.31
N MET A 291 -16.06 8.04 3.80
CA MET A 291 -14.98 7.21 3.24
C MET A 291 -14.32 7.89 2.04
N ASN A 292 -15.10 8.57 1.19
CA ASN A 292 -14.60 9.28 0.02
C ASN A 292 -13.99 10.66 0.34
N ASP A 293 -14.28 11.23 1.50
CA ASP A 293 -13.71 12.51 1.97
C ASP A 293 -12.26 12.31 2.44
N SER A 294 -11.40 12.10 1.48
CA SER A 294 -9.96 11.88 1.65
C SER A 294 -9.22 12.22 0.37
N GLU A 295 -8.01 12.73 0.51
CA GLU A 295 -7.07 12.88 -0.60
C GLU A 295 -6.43 11.56 -1.05
N PHE A 296 -6.62 10.48 -0.29
CA PHE A 296 -6.11 9.14 -0.55
C PHE A 296 -7.20 8.21 -1.11
N GLY A 297 -6.78 7.10 -1.69
CA GLY A 297 -7.64 6.05 -2.18
C GLY A 297 -6.86 4.79 -2.53
N LEU A 298 -6.22 4.15 -1.52
CA LEU A 298 -5.46 2.92 -1.73
C LEU A 298 -6.36 1.72 -1.59
N SER A 299 -6.88 1.45 -0.39
CA SER A 299 -7.88 0.42 -0.18
C SER A 299 -9.04 0.90 0.69
N ALA A 300 -10.10 0.11 0.74
CA ALA A 300 -11.24 0.31 1.64
C ALA A 300 -11.86 -1.04 1.99
N SER A 301 -12.57 -1.12 3.13
CA SER A 301 -13.25 -2.33 3.54
C SER A 301 -14.69 -2.08 3.99
N ILE A 302 -15.59 -3.02 3.65
CA ILE A 302 -16.98 -3.05 4.08
C ILE A 302 -17.23 -4.34 4.84
N TRP A 303 -17.80 -4.21 6.03
CA TRP A 303 -18.08 -5.32 6.94
C TRP A 303 -19.59 -5.55 7.01
N THR A 304 -20.07 -6.63 6.44
CA THR A 304 -21.50 -6.92 6.29
C THR A 304 -21.70 -8.41 5.94
N ARG A 305 -22.89 -8.94 6.14
CA ARG A 305 -23.28 -10.27 5.65
C ARG A 305 -23.96 -10.21 4.28
N ASP A 306 -24.23 -9.01 3.79
CA ASP A 306 -24.91 -8.76 2.51
C ASP A 306 -23.90 -8.46 1.40
N LEU A 307 -23.60 -9.48 0.58
CA LEU A 307 -22.69 -9.35 -0.57
C LEU A 307 -23.18 -8.30 -1.58
N ALA A 308 -24.49 -8.25 -1.85
CA ALA A 308 -25.04 -7.31 -2.82
C ALA A 308 -24.92 -5.86 -2.33
N ALA A 309 -25.05 -5.64 -1.02
CA ALA A 309 -24.77 -4.34 -0.42
C ALA A 309 -23.29 -3.98 -0.51
N ALA A 310 -22.38 -4.92 -0.24
CA ALA A 310 -20.94 -4.68 -0.35
C ALA A 310 -20.54 -4.28 -1.78
N GLU A 311 -21.05 -4.96 -2.80
CA GLU A 311 -20.80 -4.63 -4.20
C GLU A 311 -21.41 -3.26 -4.59
N ARG A 312 -22.65 -3.00 -4.21
CA ARG A 312 -23.34 -1.75 -4.51
C ARG A 312 -22.65 -0.54 -3.87
N LEU A 313 -22.24 -0.65 -2.62
CA LEU A 313 -21.56 0.42 -1.89
C LEU A 313 -20.13 0.57 -2.37
N GLY A 314 -19.43 -0.55 -2.59
CA GLY A 314 -18.06 -0.56 -3.07
C GLY A 314 -17.86 0.15 -4.41
N ASN A 315 -18.84 0.04 -5.32
CA ASN A 315 -18.84 0.77 -6.60
C ASN A 315 -18.89 2.30 -6.44
N GLN A 316 -19.19 2.81 -5.24
CA GLN A 316 -19.25 4.24 -4.95
C GLN A 316 -18.01 4.76 -4.22
N ILE A 317 -17.09 3.86 -3.83
CA ILE A 317 -15.87 4.22 -3.09
C ILE A 317 -14.70 4.40 -4.07
N ALA A 318 -14.04 5.54 -3.98
CA ALA A 318 -12.91 5.89 -4.85
C ALA A 318 -11.59 5.35 -4.27
N THR A 319 -11.36 4.03 -4.42
CA THR A 319 -10.13 3.34 -4.02
C THR A 319 -9.67 2.37 -5.09
N GLY A 320 -8.39 1.96 -5.02
CA GLY A 320 -7.84 0.95 -5.93
C GLY A 320 -8.30 -0.46 -5.60
N THR A 321 -8.45 -0.77 -4.31
CA THR A 321 -8.92 -2.08 -3.84
C THR A 321 -10.08 -1.93 -2.86
N LEU A 322 -11.10 -2.78 -3.04
CA LEU A 322 -12.19 -2.91 -2.08
C LEU A 322 -12.19 -4.32 -1.49
N PHE A 323 -12.30 -4.38 -0.17
CA PHE A 323 -12.46 -5.62 0.57
C PHE A 323 -13.88 -5.77 1.15
N MET A 324 -14.33 -7.00 1.30
CA MET A 324 -15.47 -7.36 2.13
C MET A 324 -15.03 -8.29 3.25
N ASN A 325 -15.35 -7.93 4.50
CA ASN A 325 -15.03 -8.72 5.71
C ASN A 325 -13.54 -9.08 5.85
N ARG A 326 -12.70 -8.20 5.37
CA ARG A 326 -11.24 -8.30 5.35
C ARG A 326 -10.62 -6.92 5.16
N CYS A 327 -9.36 -6.74 5.53
CA CYS A 327 -8.54 -5.55 5.25
C CYS A 327 -7.06 -5.94 5.16
N ASP A 328 -6.21 -5.01 4.77
CA ASP A 328 -4.74 -5.10 4.75
C ASP A 328 -4.22 -6.43 4.16
N TYR A 329 -4.62 -6.72 2.91
CA TYR A 329 -4.23 -7.96 2.25
C TYR A 329 -3.93 -7.74 0.75
N LEU A 330 -2.82 -8.32 0.28
CA LEU A 330 -2.49 -8.35 -1.13
C LEU A 330 -2.77 -9.73 -1.73
N ASP A 331 -3.64 -9.78 -2.73
CA ASP A 331 -3.90 -10.99 -3.52
C ASP A 331 -3.14 -10.89 -4.86
N PRO A 332 -2.14 -11.77 -5.11
CA PRO A 332 -1.39 -11.74 -6.37
C PRO A 332 -2.23 -11.97 -7.64
N ALA A 333 -3.44 -12.47 -7.52
CA ALA A 333 -4.37 -12.65 -8.65
C ALA A 333 -5.14 -11.38 -9.01
N LEU A 334 -5.19 -10.41 -8.08
CA LEU A 334 -5.89 -9.13 -8.26
C LEU A 334 -4.92 -7.98 -8.49
N ALA A 335 -5.39 -6.95 -9.18
CA ALA A 335 -4.60 -5.75 -9.41
C ALA A 335 -4.41 -4.98 -8.09
N TRP A 336 -3.18 -4.59 -7.80
CA TRP A 336 -2.87 -3.66 -6.72
C TRP A 336 -2.57 -2.28 -7.32
N THR A 337 -3.36 -1.30 -6.94
CA THR A 337 -3.29 0.07 -7.47
C THR A 337 -3.87 1.05 -6.47
N GLY A 338 -3.52 2.33 -6.59
CA GLY A 338 -4.12 3.43 -5.88
C GLY A 338 -4.77 4.44 -6.80
N VAL A 339 -5.63 5.28 -6.26
CA VAL A 339 -6.18 6.47 -6.90
C VAL A 339 -5.87 7.71 -6.06
N LYS A 340 -6.12 8.91 -6.60
CA LYS A 340 -5.81 10.18 -5.92
C LYS A 340 -4.32 10.24 -5.51
N ASN A 341 -4.01 10.70 -4.29
CA ASN A 341 -2.64 10.77 -3.76
C ASN A 341 -2.05 9.40 -3.38
N SER A 342 -2.81 8.31 -3.44
CA SER A 342 -2.26 6.96 -3.25
C SER A 342 -1.50 6.44 -4.46
N GLY A 343 -1.49 7.21 -5.55
CA GLY A 343 -0.59 6.98 -6.66
C GLY A 343 -1.27 6.51 -7.93
N ARG A 344 -0.50 5.83 -8.78
CA ARG A 344 -0.92 5.35 -10.11
C ARG A 344 -0.06 4.19 -10.58
N GLY A 345 -0.54 3.49 -11.58
CA GLY A 345 0.08 2.26 -12.09
C GLY A 345 -0.52 1.05 -11.39
N VAL A 346 -0.14 -0.11 -11.84
CA VAL A 346 -0.68 -1.39 -11.36
C VAL A 346 0.46 -2.36 -11.11
N THR A 347 0.45 -3.02 -9.98
CA THR A 347 1.24 -4.21 -9.71
C THR A 347 0.32 -5.41 -9.49
N LEU A 348 0.89 -6.60 -9.46
CA LEU A 348 0.17 -7.87 -9.34
C LEU A 348 -0.78 -8.14 -10.53
N SER A 349 -1.45 -9.27 -10.53
CA SER A 349 -2.33 -9.75 -11.60
C SER A 349 -1.65 -9.74 -13.00
N PRO A 350 -2.32 -10.19 -14.08
CA PRO A 350 -1.82 -10.01 -15.44
C PRO A 350 -1.59 -8.55 -15.84
N LEU A 351 -2.37 -7.60 -15.26
CA LEU A 351 -2.25 -6.17 -15.55
C LEU A 351 -0.91 -5.58 -15.10
N GLY A 352 -0.28 -6.13 -14.07
CA GLY A 352 1.05 -5.71 -13.62
C GLY A 352 2.16 -5.88 -14.67
N TYR A 353 1.96 -6.74 -15.68
CA TYR A 353 2.89 -6.90 -16.80
C TYR A 353 2.74 -5.82 -17.87
N GLU A 354 1.57 -5.17 -17.99
CA GLU A 354 1.31 -4.16 -19.02
C GLU A 354 2.20 -2.94 -18.87
N HIS A 355 2.49 -2.54 -17.62
CA HIS A 355 3.37 -1.41 -17.33
C HIS A 355 4.87 -1.73 -17.45
N LEU A 356 5.21 -3.01 -17.64
CA LEU A 356 6.59 -3.50 -17.77
C LEU A 356 6.93 -3.94 -19.18
N THR A 357 6.01 -3.73 -20.13
CA THR A 357 6.19 -4.04 -21.55
C THR A 357 5.69 -2.89 -22.42
N ARG A 358 6.16 -2.83 -23.65
CA ARG A 358 5.62 -1.96 -24.69
C ARG A 358 5.04 -2.79 -25.82
N ALA A 359 3.94 -2.31 -26.38
CA ALA A 359 3.31 -2.93 -27.53
C ALA A 359 4.09 -2.62 -28.82
N LYS A 360 4.30 -3.65 -29.64
CA LYS A 360 4.82 -3.51 -31.00
C LYS A 360 3.93 -4.27 -31.97
N SER A 361 3.24 -3.55 -32.84
CA SER A 361 2.35 -4.14 -33.84
C SER A 361 3.13 -4.65 -35.05
N PHE A 362 2.83 -5.89 -35.45
CA PHE A 362 3.29 -6.49 -36.70
C PHE A 362 2.10 -6.58 -37.66
N HIS A 363 2.21 -5.94 -38.82
CA HIS A 363 1.21 -5.92 -39.89
C HIS A 363 1.90 -6.38 -41.19
N LEU A 364 1.98 -7.68 -41.37
CA LEU A 364 2.77 -8.31 -42.42
C LEU A 364 1.81 -8.76 -43.56
N ARG A 365 1.86 -8.08 -44.70
CA ARG A 365 1.16 -8.51 -45.90
C ARG A 365 2.06 -9.52 -46.63
N HIS A 366 1.58 -10.75 -46.82
CA HIS A 366 2.32 -11.82 -47.49
C HIS A 366 1.71 -12.21 -48.85
N GLU A 367 0.49 -11.73 -49.17
CA GLU A 367 -0.12 -11.85 -50.49
C GLU A 367 -0.21 -10.44 -51.11
N VAL A 368 0.46 -10.26 -52.25
CA VAL A 368 0.56 -9.00 -53.03
C VAL A 368 0.17 -9.20 -54.46
#